data_c86acc793068435913c94a02d40a4473
#
_entry.id   c86acc793068435913c94a02d40a4473
#
_cell.length_a   1.000
_cell.length_b   1.000
_cell.length_c   1.000
_cell.angle_alpha   90.00
_cell.angle_beta   90.00
_cell.angle_gamma   90.00
#
_symmetry.space_group_name_H-M   'P 1'
#
loop_
_entity.id
_entity.type
_entity.pdbx_description
1 polymer ?
#
loop_
_entity_poly.entity_id
_entity_poly.type
_entity_poly.pdbx_seq_one_letter_code
_entity_poly.pdbx_strand_id
1 'polypeptide(L)'
;MKVLVVDDEKLIVKGIKFSLEQDGMDVDCAYDGGEAIEKIRENIYDMVLLDLMLPVFDGYEVCQQVREFSDVPIIMLTAKGDDMDKII
;
A
#
# COMPACT_ATOMS: atom_id res chain seq x y z
N MET A 1 -1.75 12.97 8.25
CA MET A 1 -2.20 11.73 7.62
C MET A 1 -1.03 10.80 7.41
N LYS A 2 -1.15 9.57 7.85
CA LYS A 2 -0.08 8.59 7.71
C LYS A 2 -0.47 7.54 6.67
N VAL A 3 0.38 7.36 5.65
CA VAL A 3 0.10 6.51 4.50
C VAL A 3 1.18 5.44 4.37
N LEU A 4 0.78 4.22 4.07
CA LEU A 4 1.71 3.16 3.71
C LEU A 4 1.63 2.93 2.21
N VAL A 5 2.78 2.96 1.53
CA VAL A 5 2.88 2.69 0.10
C VAL A 5 3.53 1.33 -0.09
N VAL A 6 2.85 0.43 -0.79
CA VAL A 6 3.30 -0.95 -0.99
C VAL A 6 3.48 -1.24 -2.47
N ASP A 7 4.71 -1.43 -2.90
CA ASP A 7 5.05 -1.76 -4.28
C ASP A 7 6.47 -2.34 -4.27
N ASP A 8 6.74 -3.33 -5.11
CA ASP A 8 8.07 -3.95 -5.17
C ASP A 8 9.06 -3.13 -5.99
N GLU A 9 8.59 -2.15 -6.77
CA GLU A 9 9.45 -1.28 -7.53
C GLU A 9 9.85 -0.05 -6.72
N LYS A 10 11.10 -0.03 -6.27
CA LYS A 10 11.57 1.02 -5.36
C LYS A 10 11.50 2.42 -5.94
N LEU A 11 11.69 2.55 -7.26
CA LEU A 11 11.62 3.87 -7.91
C LEU A 11 10.19 4.41 -7.88
N ILE A 12 9.21 3.55 -8.07
CA ILE A 12 7.80 3.95 -8.03
C ILE A 12 7.44 4.38 -6.60
N VAL A 13 7.84 3.58 -5.61
CA VAL A 13 7.60 3.91 -4.21
C VAL A 13 8.23 5.25 -3.86
N LYS A 14 9.46 5.48 -4.30
CA LYS A 14 10.17 6.72 -4.02
C LYS A 14 9.43 7.93 -4.61
N GLY A 15 8.94 7.80 -5.83
CA GLY A 15 8.20 8.87 -6.48
C GLY A 15 6.89 9.19 -5.77
N ILE A 16 6.14 8.17 -5.41
CA ILE A 16 4.87 8.35 -4.70
C ILE A 16 5.12 8.96 -3.32
N LYS A 17 6.11 8.44 -2.61
CA LYS A 17 6.47 8.96 -1.29
C LYS A 17 6.82 10.45 -1.38
N PHE A 18 7.65 10.82 -2.34
CA PHE A 18 8.03 12.21 -2.54
C PHE A 18 6.82 13.11 -2.74
N SER A 19 5.92 12.70 -3.62
CA SER A 19 4.72 13.48 -3.92
C SER A 19 3.82 13.65 -2.70
N LEU A 20 3.61 12.56 -1.95
CA LEU A 20 2.73 12.62 -0.78
C LEU A 20 3.35 13.42 0.35
N GLU A 21 4.66 13.32 0.54
CA GLU A 21 5.35 14.10 1.56
C GLU A 21 5.32 15.59 1.26
N GLN A 22 5.30 15.95 -0.01
CA GLN A 22 5.13 17.35 -0.41
C GLN A 22 3.79 17.91 0.04
N ASP A 23 2.78 17.06 0.13
CA ASP A 23 1.47 17.47 0.60
C ASP A 23 1.32 17.36 2.12
N GLY A 24 2.42 17.15 2.83
CA GLY A 24 2.42 17.12 4.28
C GLY A 24 2.04 15.78 4.89
N MET A 25 1.99 14.72 4.10
CA MET A 25 1.67 13.39 4.61
C MET A 25 2.92 12.71 5.16
N ASP A 26 2.72 11.84 6.15
CA ASP A 26 3.77 11.00 6.70
C ASP A 26 3.69 9.65 5.98
N VAL A 27 4.76 9.23 5.32
CA VAL A 27 4.73 8.08 4.43
C VAL A 27 5.75 7.02 4.84
N ASP A 28 5.24 5.79 5.04
CA ASP A 28 6.07 4.61 5.19
C ASP A 28 5.99 3.79 3.92
N CYS A 29 6.94 2.91 3.72
CA CYS A 29 7.03 2.09 2.52
C CYS A 29 7.16 0.61 2.88
N ALA A 30 6.58 -0.25 2.05
CA ALA A 30 6.80 -1.68 2.12
C ALA A 30 7.01 -2.19 0.69
N TYR A 31 7.86 -3.18 0.53
CA TYR A 31 8.26 -3.63 -0.80
C TYR A 31 7.75 -5.02 -1.14
N ASP A 32 7.06 -5.64 -0.22
CA ASP A 32 6.36 -6.91 -0.47
C ASP A 32 5.17 -7.05 0.48
N GLY A 33 4.34 -8.05 0.23
CA GLY A 33 3.11 -8.23 0.99
C GLY A 33 3.34 -8.60 2.45
N GLY A 34 4.37 -9.39 2.73
CA GLY A 34 4.70 -9.76 4.11
C GLY A 34 5.09 -8.55 4.94
N GLU A 35 5.95 -7.71 4.38
CA GLU A 35 6.36 -6.47 5.04
C GLU A 35 5.17 -5.54 5.26
N ALA A 36 4.29 -5.44 4.28
CA ALA A 36 3.10 -4.61 4.39
C ALA A 36 2.20 -5.07 5.54
N ILE A 37 1.95 -6.38 5.62
CA ILE A 37 1.09 -6.94 6.66
C ILE A 37 1.68 -6.66 8.04
N GLU A 38 2.98 -6.87 8.21
CA GLU A 38 3.65 -6.59 9.49
C GLU A 38 3.52 -5.13 9.88
N LYS A 39 3.78 -4.23 8.94
CA LYS A 39 3.70 -2.80 9.23
C LYS A 39 2.29 -2.36 9.61
N ILE A 40 1.29 -2.90 8.95
CA ILE A 40 -0.10 -2.57 9.27
C ILE A 40 -0.50 -3.10 10.64
N ARG A 41 0.07 -4.24 11.07
CA ARG A 41 -0.16 -4.74 12.43
C ARG A 41 0.44 -3.83 13.49
N GLU A 42 1.63 -3.30 13.22
CA GLU A 42 2.41 -2.58 14.22
C GLU A 42 2.14 -1.09 14.26
N ASN A 43 1.51 -0.55 13.23
CA ASN A 43 1.27 0.89 13.11
C ASN A 43 -0.17 1.17 12.72
N ILE A 44 -0.61 2.38 12.97
CA ILE A 44 -1.93 2.83 12.54
C ILE A 44 -1.73 3.74 11.33
N TYR A 45 -2.29 3.33 10.20
CA TYR A 45 -2.27 4.13 8.98
C TYR A 45 -3.66 4.65 8.67
N ASP A 46 -3.70 5.81 8.04
CA ASP A 46 -4.96 6.39 7.58
C ASP A 46 -5.35 5.81 6.22
N MET A 47 -4.37 5.34 5.46
CA MET A 47 -4.60 4.79 4.14
C MET A 47 -3.42 3.92 3.72
N VAL A 48 -3.70 2.91 2.89
CA VAL A 48 -2.68 2.06 2.28
C VAL A 48 -2.85 2.13 0.76
N LEU A 49 -1.76 2.41 0.05
CA LEU A 49 -1.71 2.32 -1.41
C LEU A 49 -1.00 1.02 -1.75
N LEU A 50 -1.69 0.11 -2.44
CA LEU A 50 -1.25 -1.26 -2.60
C LEU A 50 -1.22 -1.65 -4.06
N ASP A 51 -0.04 -2.09 -4.53
CA ASP A 51 0.10 -2.65 -5.86
C ASP A 51 -0.52 -4.06 -5.89
N LEU A 52 -1.32 -4.32 -6.92
CA LEU A 52 -1.94 -5.63 -7.10
C LEU A 52 -0.93 -6.71 -7.48
N MET A 53 0.13 -6.33 -8.16
CA MET A 53 1.08 -7.27 -8.76
C MET A 53 2.32 -7.44 -7.89
N LEU A 54 2.13 -7.82 -6.64
CA LEU A 54 3.25 -8.05 -5.74
C LEU A 54 3.77 -9.48 -5.86
N PRO A 55 5.06 -9.70 -5.64
CA PRO A 55 5.59 -11.06 -5.53
C PRO A 55 5.16 -11.69 -4.21
N VAL A 56 5.11 -12.99 -4.16
CA VAL A 56 4.78 -13.83 -3.01
C VAL A 56 3.30 -13.74 -2.62
N PHE A 57 2.88 -12.59 -2.12
CA PHE A 57 1.46 -12.31 -1.85
C PHE A 57 1.01 -11.23 -2.80
N ASP A 58 0.00 -11.50 -3.63
CA ASP A 58 -0.55 -10.45 -4.47
C ASP A 58 -1.40 -9.49 -3.63
N GLY A 59 -1.82 -8.40 -4.27
CA GLY A 59 -2.55 -7.36 -3.55
C GLY A 59 -3.85 -7.86 -2.92
N TYR A 60 -4.52 -8.79 -3.56
CA TYR A 60 -5.77 -9.33 -3.01
C TYR A 60 -5.52 -10.17 -1.75
N GLU A 61 -4.46 -10.96 -1.75
CA GLU A 61 -4.10 -11.75 -0.57
C GLU A 61 -3.71 -10.86 0.60
N VAL A 62 -2.94 -9.81 0.34
CA VAL A 62 -2.58 -8.85 1.38
C VAL A 62 -3.84 -8.22 1.98
N CYS A 63 -4.75 -7.78 1.12
CA CYS A 63 -5.98 -7.16 1.55
C CYS A 63 -6.81 -8.11 2.40
N GLN A 64 -6.93 -9.36 1.98
CA GLN A 64 -7.70 -10.36 2.70
C GLN A 64 -7.13 -10.59 4.10
N GLN A 65 -5.81 -10.71 4.23
CA GLN A 65 -5.19 -10.90 5.53
C GLN A 65 -5.30 -9.67 6.42
N VAL A 66 -5.14 -8.50 5.85
CA VAL A 66 -5.27 -7.24 6.60
C VAL A 66 -6.67 -7.09 7.17
N ARG A 67 -7.69 -7.48 6.41
CA ARG A 67 -9.09 -7.35 6.87
C ARG A 67 -9.40 -8.20 8.08
N GLU A 68 -8.57 -9.16 8.44
CA GLU A 68 -8.76 -9.96 9.65
C GLU A 68 -8.49 -9.14 10.92
N PHE A 69 -7.73 -8.06 10.83
CA PHE A 69 -7.35 -7.27 12.00
C PHE A 69 -7.43 -5.75 11.81
N SER A 70 -7.78 -5.27 10.63
CA SER A 70 -7.80 -3.83 10.36
C SER A 70 -8.84 -3.46 9.32
N ASP A 71 -9.48 -2.32 9.52
CA ASP A 71 -10.41 -1.72 8.56
C ASP A 71 -9.78 -0.57 7.80
N VAL A 72 -8.46 -0.44 7.82
CA VAL A 72 -7.76 0.66 7.15
C VAL A 72 -8.18 0.72 5.67
N PRO A 73 -8.48 1.91 5.14
CA PRO A 73 -8.78 2.06 3.72
C PRO A 73 -7.59 1.63 2.86
N ILE A 74 -7.84 0.79 1.88
CA ILE A 74 -6.83 0.32 0.96
C ILE A 74 -7.24 0.70 -0.46
N ILE A 75 -6.36 1.42 -1.15
CA ILE A 75 -6.54 1.76 -2.55
C ILE A 75 -5.60 0.85 -3.33
N MET A 76 -6.17 0.01 -4.19
CA MET A 76 -5.39 -0.90 -5.00
C MET A 76 -5.06 -0.27 -6.33
N LEU A 77 -3.78 -0.34 -6.69
CA LEU A 77 -3.29 0.21 -7.95
C LEU A 77 -3.05 -0.93 -8.91
N THR A 78 -3.46 -0.75 -10.17
CA THR A 78 -3.21 -1.74 -11.20
C THR A 78 -2.13 -1.22 -12.15
N ALA A 79 -1.29 -2.13 -12.61
CA ALA A 79 -0.24 -1.77 -13.55
C ALA A 79 -0.75 -1.55 -14.95
N LYS A 80 -1.98 -1.93 -15.24
CA LYS A 80 -2.48 -1.96 -16.62
C LYS A 80 -3.28 -0.75 -17.03
N GLY A 81 -3.59 0.13 -16.12
CA GLY A 81 -4.18 1.40 -16.45
C GLY A 81 -5.64 1.41 -16.86
N ASP A 82 -6.34 0.32 -16.79
CA ASP A 82 -7.73 0.29 -17.19
C ASP A 82 -8.61 0.92 -16.12
N ASP A 83 -8.60 0.32 -14.98
CA ASP A 83 -9.21 0.90 -13.79
C ASP A 83 -8.10 1.02 -12.79
N MET A 84 -7.58 2.20 -12.70
CA MET A 84 -6.33 2.39 -12.04
C MET A 84 -6.36 2.05 -10.58
N ASP A 85 -7.44 2.33 -9.92
CA ASP A 85 -7.49 2.18 -8.48
C ASP A 85 -8.87 1.77 -8.04
N LYS A 86 -8.90 0.91 -7.04
CA LYS A 86 -10.14 0.51 -6.40
C LYS A 86 -10.00 0.69 -4.90
N ILE A 87 -11.04 1.20 -4.27
CA ILE A 87 -11.07 1.33 -2.82
C ILE A 87 -11.72 0.08 -2.24
N ILE A 88 -10.98 -0.58 -1.38
CA ILE A 88 -11.44 -1.82 -0.74
C ILE A 88 -11.84 -1.56 0.71
#